data_d432e1ecc56566197705f2216d493d1f
#
_entry.id   d432e1ecc56566197705f2216d493d1f
#
_cell.length_a   1.000
_cell.length_b   1.000
_cell.length_c   1.000
_cell.angle_alpha   90.00
_cell.angle_beta   90.00
_cell.angle_gamma   90.00
#
_symmetry.space_group_name_H-M   'P 1'
#
loop_
_entity.id
_entity.type
_entity.pdbx_description
1 polymer ?
#
loop_
_entity_poly.entity_id
_entity_poly.type
_entity_poly.pdbx_seq_one_letter_code
_entity_poly.pdbx_strand_id
1 'polypeptide(L)'
;MNPLQQEYFRQKLLRWKAELLDESLETRLNLKETSFLEPDLADRASAETDRSLELRTRDRARKLISKIDEALGRIEDNSYGYCEETGEPISLKRLEARPIATMSIEAQERHERMERTRRDD
;
A
#
# COMPACT_ATOMS: atom_id res chain seq x y z
N MET A 1 22.34 -4.45 1.24
CA MET A 1 22.01 -3.45 0.20
C MET A 1 22.99 -2.28 0.32
N ASN A 2 23.52 -1.79 -0.79
CA ASN A 2 24.47 -0.67 -0.75
C ASN A 2 23.76 0.67 -0.59
N PRO A 3 24.47 1.75 -0.17
CA PRO A 3 23.85 3.05 0.06
C PRO A 3 23.15 3.66 -1.16
N LEU A 4 23.64 3.40 -2.37
CA LEU A 4 23.03 3.91 -3.60
C LEU A 4 21.68 3.22 -3.85
N GLN A 5 21.59 1.93 -3.62
CA GLN A 5 20.34 1.17 -3.75
C GLN A 5 19.33 1.60 -2.68
N GLN A 6 19.78 1.81 -1.45
CA GLN A 6 18.92 2.29 -0.36
C GLN A 6 18.31 3.65 -0.71
N GLU A 7 19.12 4.58 -1.23
CA GLU A 7 18.62 5.89 -1.64
C GLU A 7 17.65 5.81 -2.82
N TYR A 8 17.91 4.93 -3.78
CA TYR A 8 17.01 4.67 -4.90
C TYR A 8 15.61 4.25 -4.41
N PHE A 9 15.54 3.27 -3.53
CA PHE A 9 14.25 2.77 -3.00
C PHE A 9 13.61 3.79 -2.05
N ARG A 10 14.40 4.54 -1.31
CA ARG A 10 13.90 5.62 -0.46
C ARG A 10 13.18 6.68 -1.30
N GLN A 11 13.77 7.11 -2.39
CA GLN A 11 13.15 8.09 -3.30
C GLN A 11 11.90 7.51 -3.97
N LYS A 12 11.94 6.26 -4.36
CA LYS A 12 10.79 5.57 -4.95
C LYS A 12 9.61 5.52 -3.98
N LEU A 13 9.86 5.17 -2.72
CA LEU A 13 8.85 5.11 -1.66
C LEU A 13 8.28 6.49 -1.35
N LEU A 14 9.12 7.52 -1.28
CA LEU A 14 8.69 8.89 -1.02
C LEU A 14 7.80 9.43 -2.15
N ARG A 15 8.15 9.15 -3.41
CA ARG A 15 7.32 9.54 -4.55
C ARG A 15 5.95 8.84 -4.53
N TRP A 16 5.95 7.56 -4.25
CA TRP A 16 4.70 6.80 -4.15
C TRP A 16 3.82 7.33 -3.02
N LYS A 17 4.41 7.61 -1.87
CA LYS A 17 3.69 8.22 -0.74
C LYS A 17 3.06 9.55 -1.13
N ALA A 18 3.79 10.42 -1.82
CA ALA A 18 3.29 11.70 -2.28
C ALA A 18 2.09 11.54 -3.24
N GLU A 19 2.17 10.59 -4.18
CA GLU A 19 1.07 10.28 -5.09
C GLU A 19 -0.18 9.83 -4.34
N LEU A 20 -0.03 8.96 -3.35
CA LEU A 20 -1.15 8.47 -2.54
C LEU A 20 -1.79 9.59 -1.71
N LEU A 21 -0.98 10.50 -1.19
CA LEU A 21 -1.48 11.65 -0.43
C LEU A 21 -2.27 12.61 -1.32
N ASP A 22 -1.82 12.85 -2.56
CA ASP A 22 -2.52 13.67 -3.52
C ASP A 22 -3.87 13.06 -3.92
N GLU A 23 -3.90 11.76 -4.19
CA GLU A 23 -5.13 11.04 -4.49
C GLU A 23 -6.12 11.10 -3.32
N SER A 24 -5.65 10.96 -2.10
CA SER A 24 -6.48 11.06 -0.89
C SER A 24 -7.08 12.46 -0.74
N LEU A 25 -6.32 13.50 -1.05
CA LEU A 25 -6.80 14.88 -1.00
C LEU A 25 -7.90 15.11 -2.06
N GLU A 26 -7.69 14.65 -3.29
CA GLU A 26 -8.70 14.74 -4.36
C GLU A 26 -10.00 14.02 -3.96
N THR A 27 -9.89 12.84 -3.38
CA THR A 27 -11.05 12.08 -2.88
C THR A 27 -11.82 12.86 -1.83
N ARG A 28 -11.13 13.51 -0.90
CA ARG A 28 -11.77 14.35 0.13
C ARG A 28 -12.50 15.54 -0.49
N LEU A 29 -11.91 16.19 -1.47
CA LEU A 29 -12.52 17.33 -2.16
C LEU A 29 -13.76 16.90 -2.93
N ASN A 30 -13.70 15.77 -3.62
CA ASN A 30 -14.83 15.19 -4.33
C ASN A 30 -15.99 14.84 -3.38
N LEU A 31 -15.70 14.28 -2.23
CA LEU A 31 -16.71 13.97 -1.21
C LEU A 31 -17.40 15.24 -0.69
N LYS A 32 -16.66 16.33 -0.50
CA LYS A 32 -17.23 17.61 -0.08
C LYS A 32 -18.13 18.20 -1.14
N GLU A 33 -17.71 18.19 -2.40
CA GLU A 33 -18.51 18.67 -3.52
C GLU A 33 -19.81 17.88 -3.65
N THR A 34 -19.73 16.56 -3.56
CA THR A 34 -20.90 15.68 -3.64
C THR A 34 -21.91 15.97 -2.53
N SER A 35 -21.47 16.34 -1.33
CA SER A 35 -22.35 16.60 -0.19
C SER A 35 -23.16 17.90 -0.34
N PHE A 36 -22.78 18.80 -1.23
CA PHE A 36 -23.50 20.05 -1.51
C PHE A 36 -24.56 19.91 -2.62
N LEU A 37 -24.57 18.81 -3.35
CA LEU A 37 -25.56 18.54 -4.37
C LEU A 37 -26.80 17.90 -3.72
N GLU A 38 -27.98 18.36 -4.13
CA GLU A 38 -29.26 17.76 -3.71
C GLU A 38 -29.78 16.84 -4.81
N PRO A 39 -29.31 15.60 -4.91
CA PRO A 39 -29.79 14.65 -5.91
C PRO A 39 -31.16 14.10 -5.50
N ASP A 40 -31.94 13.61 -6.49
CA ASP A 40 -33.17 12.87 -6.22
C ASP A 40 -32.82 11.51 -5.57
N LEU A 41 -33.86 10.71 -5.23
CA LEU A 41 -33.67 9.44 -4.52
C LEU A 41 -32.78 8.43 -5.26
N ALA A 42 -32.89 8.36 -6.58
CA ALA A 42 -32.07 7.47 -7.39
C ALA A 42 -30.62 7.93 -7.42
N ASP A 43 -30.43 9.25 -7.58
CA ASP A 43 -29.10 9.86 -7.57
C ASP A 43 -28.44 9.77 -6.18
N ARG A 44 -29.24 9.82 -5.10
CA ARG A 44 -28.75 9.60 -3.73
C ARG A 44 -28.17 8.21 -3.55
N ALA A 45 -28.87 7.16 -4.02
CA ALA A 45 -28.37 5.79 -3.92
C ALA A 45 -27.06 5.62 -4.67
N SER A 46 -26.97 6.19 -5.89
CA SER A 46 -25.74 6.17 -6.68
C SER A 46 -24.60 6.95 -6.00
N ALA A 47 -24.92 8.15 -5.47
CA ALA A 47 -23.94 8.98 -4.76
C ALA A 47 -23.42 8.30 -3.49
N GLU A 48 -24.27 7.59 -2.74
CA GLU A 48 -23.88 6.83 -1.55
C GLU A 48 -22.96 5.67 -1.91
N THR A 49 -23.25 4.97 -3.02
CA THR A 49 -22.38 3.89 -3.53
C THR A 49 -21.01 4.44 -3.92
N ASP A 50 -20.98 5.54 -4.65
CA ASP A 50 -19.74 6.19 -5.07
C ASP A 50 -18.92 6.66 -3.87
N ARG A 51 -19.60 7.25 -2.88
CA ARG A 51 -18.96 7.68 -1.63
C ARG A 51 -18.35 6.50 -0.88
N SER A 52 -19.08 5.37 -0.81
CA SER A 52 -18.59 4.15 -0.18
C SER A 52 -17.33 3.63 -0.87
N LEU A 53 -17.30 3.62 -2.21
CA LEU A 53 -16.13 3.20 -2.99
C LEU A 53 -14.95 4.15 -2.76
N GLU A 54 -15.19 5.45 -2.73
CA GLU A 54 -14.15 6.45 -2.48
C GLU A 54 -13.55 6.31 -1.08
N LEU A 55 -14.38 6.04 -0.06
CA LEU A 55 -13.92 5.78 1.31
C LEU A 55 -13.08 4.53 1.40
N ARG A 56 -13.45 3.45 0.69
CA ARG A 56 -12.65 2.22 0.62
C ARG A 56 -11.29 2.46 -0.03
N THR A 57 -11.26 3.24 -1.12
CA THR A 57 -10.04 3.62 -1.82
C THR A 57 -9.13 4.43 -0.89
N ARG A 58 -9.71 5.35 -0.13
CA ARG A 58 -8.99 6.16 0.85
C ARG A 58 -8.40 5.31 1.98
N ASP A 59 -9.17 4.33 2.49
CA ASP A 59 -8.69 3.41 3.52
C ASP A 59 -7.54 2.53 3.02
N ARG A 60 -7.63 2.06 1.77
CA ARG A 60 -6.54 1.31 1.12
C ARG A 60 -5.27 2.17 1.01
N ALA A 61 -5.42 3.42 0.56
CA ALA A 61 -4.30 4.36 0.46
C ALA A 61 -3.65 4.60 1.82
N ARG A 62 -4.44 4.77 2.87
CA ARG A 62 -3.95 4.95 4.24
C ARG A 62 -3.12 3.75 4.71
N LYS A 63 -3.58 2.53 4.44
CA LYS A 63 -2.86 1.30 4.78
C LYS A 63 -1.54 1.20 4.01
N LEU A 64 -1.55 1.56 2.72
CA LEU A 64 -0.33 1.58 1.89
C LEU A 64 0.66 2.62 2.39
N ILE A 65 0.21 3.81 2.77
CA ILE A 65 1.06 4.86 3.34
C ILE A 65 1.72 4.37 4.62
N SER A 66 0.98 3.69 5.49
CA SER A 66 1.52 3.10 6.72
C SER A 66 2.63 2.08 6.39
N LYS A 67 2.43 1.22 5.41
CA LYS A 67 3.45 0.25 4.96
C LYS A 67 4.67 0.93 4.34
N ILE A 68 4.47 2.03 3.62
CA ILE A 68 5.56 2.83 3.06
C ILE A 68 6.38 3.44 4.20
N ASP A 69 5.74 3.99 5.22
CA ASP A 69 6.42 4.57 6.38
C ASP A 69 7.23 3.52 7.13
N GLU A 70 6.70 2.31 7.29
CA GLU A 70 7.42 1.18 7.87
C GLU A 70 8.66 0.82 7.03
N ALA A 71 8.52 0.81 5.69
CA ALA A 71 9.63 0.52 4.79
C ALA A 71 10.72 1.60 4.88
N LEU A 72 10.33 2.87 4.96
CA LEU A 72 11.27 3.98 5.14
C LEU A 72 12.03 3.85 6.48
N GLY A 73 11.33 3.42 7.54
CA GLY A 73 11.96 3.14 8.83
C GLY A 73 12.99 2.02 8.74
N ARG A 74 12.70 0.96 7.97
CA ARG A 74 13.66 -0.13 7.75
C ARG A 74 14.89 0.32 6.96
N ILE A 75 14.74 1.27 6.03
CA ILE A 75 15.89 1.86 5.34
C ILE A 75 16.79 2.59 6.33
N GLU A 76 16.22 3.33 7.27
CA GLU A 76 16.97 4.06 8.29
C GLU A 76 17.75 3.13 9.22
N ASP A 77 17.17 2.00 9.61
CA ASP A 77 17.83 1.03 10.51
C ASP A 77 18.60 -0.07 9.77
N ASN A 78 18.71 0.02 8.45
CA ASN A 78 19.45 -0.91 7.58
C ASN A 78 18.85 -2.32 7.51
N SER A 79 17.60 -2.49 7.84
CA SER A 79 16.91 -3.79 7.75
C SER A 79 16.09 -3.95 6.46
N TYR A 80 15.96 -2.89 5.66
CA TYR A 80 15.21 -2.94 4.42
C TYR A 80 15.83 -3.89 3.40
N GLY A 81 14.98 -4.64 2.71
CA GLY A 81 15.41 -5.54 1.64
C GLY A 81 15.73 -6.96 2.10
N TYR A 82 15.48 -7.28 3.35
CA TYR A 82 15.68 -8.63 3.89
C TYR A 82 14.34 -9.27 4.23
N CYS A 83 14.21 -10.56 3.95
CA CYS A 83 13.00 -11.32 4.22
C CYS A 83 12.79 -11.48 5.74
N GLU A 84 11.60 -11.18 6.23
CA GLU A 84 11.25 -11.33 7.66
C GLU A 84 11.36 -12.76 8.16
N GLU A 85 11.02 -13.74 7.32
CA GLU A 85 11.01 -15.15 7.71
C GLU A 85 12.37 -15.81 7.64
N THR A 86 13.13 -15.53 6.57
CA THR A 86 14.37 -16.25 6.29
C THR A 86 15.63 -15.46 6.63
N GLY A 87 15.51 -14.14 6.74
CA GLY A 87 16.66 -13.25 6.91
C GLY A 87 17.50 -13.07 5.65
N GLU A 88 17.14 -13.73 4.57
CA GLU A 88 17.87 -13.64 3.30
C GLU A 88 17.47 -12.36 2.53
N PRO A 89 18.36 -11.84 1.66
CA PRO A 89 18.03 -10.69 0.86
C PRO A 89 16.86 -10.96 -0.09
N ILE A 90 15.94 -10.01 -0.16
CA ILE A 90 14.87 -10.02 -1.18
C ILE A 90 15.49 -9.54 -2.49
N SER A 91 15.12 -10.18 -3.62
CA SER A 91 15.68 -9.79 -4.92
C SER A 91 15.35 -8.34 -5.26
N LEU A 92 16.28 -7.65 -5.92
CA LEU A 92 16.05 -6.26 -6.36
C LEU A 92 14.88 -6.17 -7.32
N LYS A 93 14.68 -7.19 -8.16
CA LYS A 93 13.56 -7.26 -9.09
C LYS A 93 12.22 -7.26 -8.35
N ARG A 94 12.12 -8.00 -7.24
CA ARG A 94 10.89 -8.02 -6.44
C ARG A 94 10.67 -6.69 -5.74
N LEU A 95 11.72 -6.08 -5.19
CA LEU A 95 11.64 -4.76 -4.54
C LEU A 95 11.27 -3.66 -5.55
N GLU A 96 11.75 -3.77 -6.78
CA GLU A 96 11.39 -2.85 -7.85
C GLU A 96 9.90 -2.92 -8.17
N ALA A 97 9.35 -4.13 -8.23
CA ALA A 97 7.92 -4.36 -8.47
C ALA A 97 7.06 -4.04 -7.24
N ARG A 98 7.58 -4.32 -6.05
CA ARG A 98 6.85 -4.12 -4.79
C ARG A 98 7.79 -3.59 -3.70
N PRO A 99 7.99 -2.26 -3.63
CA PRO A 99 8.95 -1.67 -2.70
C PRO A 99 8.65 -1.90 -1.21
N ILE A 100 7.40 -2.21 -0.86
CA ILE A 100 7.00 -2.50 0.53
C ILE A 100 7.11 -3.98 0.89
N ALA A 101 7.65 -4.83 -0.01
CA ALA A 101 7.77 -6.26 0.23
C ALA A 101 8.64 -6.55 1.46
N THR A 102 8.14 -7.41 2.34
CA THR A 102 8.83 -7.83 3.56
C THR A 102 9.23 -9.30 3.50
N MET A 103 8.85 -10.01 2.45
CA MET A 103 9.16 -11.42 2.26
C MET A 103 9.64 -11.68 0.83
N SER A 104 10.53 -12.65 0.67
CA SER A 104 10.89 -13.16 -0.64
C SER A 104 9.67 -13.82 -1.30
N ILE A 105 9.72 -14.03 -2.61
CA ILE A 105 8.62 -14.70 -3.34
C ILE A 105 8.38 -16.09 -2.77
N GLU A 106 9.45 -16.83 -2.49
CA GLU A 106 9.38 -18.20 -1.95
C GLU A 106 8.73 -18.22 -0.56
N ALA A 107 9.10 -17.28 0.30
CA ALA A 107 8.53 -17.17 1.65
C ALA A 107 7.05 -16.77 1.58
N GLN A 108 6.69 -15.86 0.68
CA GLN A 108 5.30 -15.43 0.49
C GLN A 108 4.43 -16.59 0.00
N GLU A 109 4.90 -17.35 -0.99
CA GLU A 109 4.18 -18.51 -1.52
C GLU A 109 3.99 -19.60 -0.46
N ARG A 110 5.02 -19.84 0.35
CA ARG A 110 4.96 -20.79 1.46
C ARG A 110 3.93 -20.40 2.49
N HIS A 111 3.88 -19.11 2.84
CA HIS A 111 2.93 -18.55 3.79
C HIS A 111 1.48 -18.70 3.28
N GLU A 112 1.24 -18.39 2.02
CA GLU A 112 -0.07 -18.55 1.37
C GLU A 112 -0.52 -20.01 1.34
N ARG A 113 0.38 -20.94 1.06
CA ARG A 113 0.08 -22.38 1.09
C ARG A 113 -0.31 -22.85 2.50
N MET A 114 0.40 -22.39 3.52
CA MET A 114 0.09 -22.71 4.91
C MET A 114 -1.28 -22.19 5.33
N GLU A 115 -1.64 -20.99 4.92
CA GLU A 115 -2.95 -20.42 5.19
C GLU A 115 -4.08 -21.24 4.53
N ARG A 116 -3.88 -21.67 3.29
CA ARG A 116 -4.84 -22.53 2.59
C ARG A 116 -5.03 -23.85 3.30
N THR A 117 -3.96 -24.49 3.73
CA THR A 117 -4.01 -25.76 4.44
C THR A 117 -4.78 -25.62 5.77
N ARG A 118 -4.59 -24.54 6.49
CA ARG A 118 -5.32 -24.27 7.74
C ARG A 118 -6.81 -24.04 7.53
N ARG A 119 -7.21 -23.47 6.39
CA ARG A 119 -8.62 -23.25 6.07
C ARG A 119 -9.34 -24.55 5.71
N ASP A 120 -8.63 -25.52 5.16
CA ASP A 120 -9.18 -26.80 4.75
C ASP A 120 -9.32 -27.79 5.92
N ASP A 121 -8.70 -27.49 7.04
CA ASP A 121 -8.82 -28.24 8.28
C ASP A 121 -9.98 -27.67 9.12
#